data_31ba5f5e57867569c22820c9945a90de
#
_entry.id   31ba5f5e57867569c22820c9945a90de
#
_cell.length_a   1.000
_cell.length_b   1.000
_cell.length_c   1.000
_cell.angle_alpha   90.00
_cell.angle_beta   90.00
_cell.angle_gamma   90.00
#
_symmetry.space_group_name_H-M   'P 1'
#
loop_
_entity.id
_entity.type
_entity.pdbx_description
1 polymer ?
#
loop_
_entity_poly.entity_id
_entity_poly.type
_entity_poly.pdbx_seq_one_letter_code
_entity_poly.pdbx_strand_id
1 'polypeptide(L)'
;MNSLTVTWSDSDFIDLDYVDKFGSTLTPFSKYTNKIYEQIIKVGNYSKPKTMPQFVDKICESFEYKIVVPAINKMEPGMCLPPHQDAYERFMDVYEVNDASKIDRYLVFLQDSRPGQMVQIDNQVIGYWKKGNYIGWSGHTTHAAYNISEIDRYVLQVTCFDKI
;
A
#
# COMPACT_ATOMS: atom_id res chain seq x y z
N MET A 1 10.82 -12.69 -2.54
CA MET A 1 10.26 -11.46 -3.13
C MET A 1 10.25 -11.63 -4.63
N ASN A 2 9.13 -11.39 -5.28
CA ASN A 2 8.97 -11.51 -6.73
C ASN A 2 9.31 -10.19 -7.43
N SER A 3 9.49 -10.20 -8.76
CA SER A 3 9.79 -9.00 -9.54
C SER A 3 8.92 -8.91 -10.78
N LEU A 4 8.51 -7.68 -11.13
CA LEU A 4 7.79 -7.39 -12.35
C LEU A 4 8.76 -7.05 -13.49
N THR A 5 8.31 -7.27 -14.72
CA THR A 5 9.02 -6.89 -15.95
C THR A 5 8.60 -5.54 -16.50
N VAL A 6 7.51 -4.95 -15.96
CA VAL A 6 7.00 -3.63 -16.36
C VAL A 6 7.96 -2.53 -15.88
N THR A 7 8.21 -1.53 -16.74
CA THR A 7 9.05 -0.38 -16.43
C THR A 7 8.24 0.90 -16.31
N TRP A 8 8.68 1.80 -15.43
CA TRP A 8 8.12 3.15 -15.23
C TRP A 8 9.21 4.11 -14.80
N SER A 9 8.93 5.39 -14.83
CA SER A 9 9.78 6.47 -14.35
C SER A 9 9.25 7.01 -13.02
N ASP A 10 10.09 7.62 -12.20
CA ASP A 10 9.66 8.26 -10.95
C ASP A 10 8.72 9.45 -11.23
N SER A 11 8.90 10.15 -12.37
CA SER A 11 7.99 11.21 -12.83
C SER A 11 6.57 10.73 -13.12
N ASP A 12 6.36 9.42 -13.31
CA ASP A 12 5.03 8.89 -13.58
C ASP A 12 4.11 8.88 -12.33
N PHE A 13 4.67 9.06 -11.13
CA PHE A 13 3.89 8.98 -9.89
C PHE A 13 4.24 10.03 -8.82
N ILE A 14 5.39 10.72 -8.87
CA ILE A 14 5.80 11.65 -7.80
C ILE A 14 4.87 12.85 -7.68
N ASP A 15 4.50 13.45 -8.81
CA ASP A 15 3.75 14.71 -8.87
C ASP A 15 2.24 14.52 -9.02
N LEU A 16 1.69 13.37 -8.64
CA LEU A 16 0.25 13.13 -8.70
C LEU A 16 -0.47 13.80 -7.53
N ASP A 17 -1.74 14.16 -7.76
CA ASP A 17 -2.63 14.74 -6.75
C ASP A 17 -3.00 13.73 -5.65
N TYR A 18 -2.08 13.52 -4.71
CA TYR A 18 -2.30 12.64 -3.56
C TYR A 18 -3.25 13.30 -2.56
N VAL A 19 -4.21 12.53 -2.08
CA VAL A 19 -5.13 12.96 -1.02
C VAL A 19 -4.86 12.16 0.25
N ASP A 20 -4.98 12.83 1.40
CA ASP A 20 -4.89 12.16 2.70
C ASP A 20 -6.02 11.13 2.80
N LYS A 21 -5.67 9.86 2.90
CA LYS A 21 -6.62 8.76 2.94
C LYS A 21 -7.41 8.71 4.24
N PHE A 22 -6.81 9.16 5.33
CA PHE A 22 -7.37 9.02 6.66
C PHE A 22 -7.91 10.33 7.21
N GLY A 23 -7.47 11.48 6.70
CA GLY A 23 -7.92 12.81 7.14
C GLY A 23 -7.87 12.95 8.66
N SER A 24 -8.93 13.57 9.21
CA SER A 24 -9.14 13.69 10.65
C SER A 24 -9.81 12.45 11.29
N THR A 25 -10.21 11.45 10.49
CA THR A 25 -10.91 10.24 10.96
C THR A 25 -9.94 9.06 11.13
N LEU A 26 -9.04 9.15 12.08
CA LEU A 26 -8.10 8.09 12.45
C LEU A 26 -8.76 6.94 13.24
N THR A 27 -10.03 6.68 13.03
CA THR A 27 -10.80 5.71 13.83
C THR A 27 -10.18 4.31 13.90
N PRO A 28 -9.62 3.71 12.83
CA PRO A 28 -8.97 2.40 12.94
C PRO A 28 -7.67 2.44 13.75
N PHE A 29 -7.02 3.60 13.81
CA PHE A 29 -5.72 3.77 14.46
C PHE A 29 -5.79 4.61 15.74
N SER A 30 -6.97 4.97 16.23
CA SER A 30 -7.14 5.81 17.43
C SER A 30 -6.41 5.26 18.66
N LYS A 31 -6.27 3.94 18.77
CA LYS A 31 -5.53 3.29 19.87
C LYS A 31 -4.02 3.58 19.84
N TYR A 32 -3.47 4.04 18.72
CA TYR A 32 -2.05 4.36 18.56
C TYR A 32 -1.78 5.86 18.66
N THR A 33 -2.82 6.70 18.60
CA THR A 33 -2.69 8.14 18.73
C THR A 33 -2.67 8.51 20.20
N ASN A 34 -1.49 8.64 20.76
CA ASN A 34 -1.29 9.36 22.01
C ASN A 34 -0.40 10.58 21.74
N LYS A 35 -0.39 11.53 22.65
CA LYS A 35 0.34 12.81 22.49
C LYS A 35 1.83 12.67 22.13
N ILE A 36 2.44 11.55 22.49
CA ILE A 36 3.85 11.26 22.16
C ILE A 36 3.98 10.88 20.70
N TYR A 37 3.11 10.02 20.21
CA TYR A 37 3.12 9.60 18.80
C TYR A 37 2.73 10.72 17.85
N GLU A 38 1.76 11.55 18.22
CA GLU A 38 1.36 12.73 17.42
C GLU A 38 2.51 13.73 17.19
N GLN A 39 3.50 13.75 18.08
CA GLN A 39 4.66 14.64 17.96
C GLN A 39 5.81 14.03 17.15
N ILE A 40 5.89 12.71 17.04
CA ILE A 40 7.03 11.99 16.45
C ILE A 40 6.64 11.22 15.21
N ILE A 41 5.44 10.65 15.20
CA ILE A 41 4.98 9.74 14.14
C ILE A 41 3.60 10.18 13.67
N LYS A 42 3.52 10.46 12.38
CA LYS A 42 2.26 10.75 11.70
C LYS A 42 1.64 9.44 11.23
N VAL A 43 0.49 9.05 11.81
CA VAL A 43 -0.24 7.85 11.38
C VAL A 43 -1.02 8.17 10.11
N GLY A 44 -0.79 7.39 9.08
CA GLY A 44 -1.52 7.52 7.82
C GLY A 44 -0.64 7.33 6.59
N ASN A 45 -1.24 7.51 5.46
CA ASN A 45 -0.60 7.64 4.16
C ASN A 45 -1.50 8.46 3.22
N TYR A 46 -0.92 8.98 2.17
CA TYR A 46 -1.67 9.56 1.07
C TYR A 46 -1.98 8.48 0.02
N SER A 47 -3.13 8.55 -0.58
CA SER A 47 -3.57 7.56 -1.56
C SER A 47 -4.35 8.21 -2.69
N LYS A 48 -4.27 7.58 -3.86
CA LYS A 48 -5.03 7.85 -5.06
C LYS A 48 -4.90 9.24 -5.68
N PRO A 49 -4.14 9.36 -6.75
CA PRO A 49 -4.47 10.34 -7.78
C PRO A 49 -5.85 10.01 -8.40
N LYS A 50 -6.57 11.03 -8.86
CA LYS A 50 -7.86 10.86 -9.55
C LYS A 50 -7.74 10.01 -10.83
N THR A 51 -6.61 10.09 -11.49
CA THR A 51 -6.25 9.34 -12.70
C THR A 51 -5.01 8.50 -12.43
N MET A 52 -5.06 7.21 -12.78
CA MET A 52 -3.90 6.34 -12.69
C MET A 52 -2.99 6.51 -13.90
N PRO A 53 -1.67 6.52 -13.73
CA PRO A 53 -0.72 6.48 -14.82
C PRO A 53 -0.83 5.18 -15.63
N GLN A 54 -0.52 5.25 -16.92
CA GLN A 54 -0.65 4.09 -17.83
C GLN A 54 0.17 2.86 -17.41
N PHE A 55 1.31 3.06 -16.74
CA PHE A 55 2.11 1.92 -16.26
C PHE A 55 1.37 1.05 -15.24
N VAL A 56 0.41 1.62 -14.52
CA VAL A 56 -0.41 0.88 -13.53
C VAL A 56 -1.26 -0.17 -14.22
N ASP A 57 -1.87 0.16 -15.37
CA ASP A 57 -2.66 -0.80 -16.14
C ASP A 57 -1.82 -2.01 -16.55
N LYS A 58 -0.59 -1.76 -17.04
CA LYS A 58 0.37 -2.80 -17.41
C LYS A 58 0.79 -3.69 -16.23
N ILE A 59 0.91 -3.10 -15.05
CA ILE A 59 1.16 -3.87 -13.82
C ILE A 59 -0.05 -4.72 -13.48
N CYS A 60 -1.26 -4.15 -13.54
CA CYS A 60 -2.49 -4.89 -13.24
C CYS A 60 -2.70 -6.08 -14.16
N GLU A 61 -2.37 -5.95 -15.45
CA GLU A 61 -2.42 -7.05 -16.43
C GLU A 61 -1.49 -8.23 -16.09
N SER A 62 -0.46 -8.00 -15.25
CA SER A 62 0.45 -9.08 -14.81
C SER A 62 -0.13 -9.94 -13.67
N PHE A 63 -1.25 -9.54 -13.09
CA PHE A 63 -1.94 -10.31 -12.06
C PHE A 63 -3.11 -11.09 -12.68
N GLU A 64 -3.07 -12.41 -12.61
CA GLU A 64 -4.05 -13.32 -13.19
C GLU A 64 -5.32 -13.41 -12.32
N TYR A 65 -6.08 -12.30 -12.26
CA TYR A 65 -7.33 -12.18 -11.51
C TYR A 65 -8.40 -11.48 -12.35
N LYS A 66 -9.66 -11.85 -12.14
CA LYS A 66 -10.79 -11.20 -12.83
C LYS A 66 -11.02 -9.77 -12.31
N ILE A 67 -10.78 -9.54 -11.03
CA ILE A 67 -10.92 -8.23 -10.41
C ILE A 67 -9.56 -7.81 -9.88
N VAL A 68 -9.05 -6.69 -10.38
CA VAL A 68 -7.77 -6.09 -10.01
C VAL A 68 -7.99 -4.60 -9.78
N VAL A 69 -7.80 -4.14 -8.54
CA VAL A 69 -8.04 -2.75 -8.14
C VAL A 69 -6.76 -2.12 -7.60
N PRO A 70 -6.13 -1.20 -8.36
CA PRO A 70 -4.91 -0.53 -7.94
C PRO A 70 -5.17 0.69 -7.06
N ALA A 71 -4.17 1.04 -6.25
CA ALA A 71 -4.08 2.32 -5.55
C ALA A 71 -2.60 2.67 -5.33
N ILE A 72 -2.14 3.82 -5.81
CA ILE A 72 -0.81 4.32 -5.46
C ILE A 72 -0.89 4.96 -4.07
N ASN A 73 0.01 4.58 -3.20
CA ASN A 73 0.13 5.12 -1.85
C ASN A 73 1.47 5.83 -1.69
N LYS A 74 1.41 7.00 -1.10
CA LYS A 74 2.55 7.83 -0.71
C LYS A 74 2.63 7.89 0.82
N MET A 75 3.82 7.68 1.36
CA MET A 75 4.12 7.92 2.78
C MET A 75 5.24 8.93 2.88
N GLU A 76 4.97 10.08 3.48
CA GLU A 76 5.98 11.09 3.77
C GLU A 76 6.91 10.63 4.92
N PRO A 77 8.10 11.24 5.07
CA PRO A 77 8.95 11.03 6.24
C PRO A 77 8.19 11.18 7.56
N GLY A 78 8.39 10.23 8.48
CA GLY A 78 7.70 10.18 9.76
C GLY A 78 6.31 9.52 9.75
N MET A 79 5.78 9.12 8.58
CA MET A 79 4.49 8.44 8.50
C MET A 79 4.59 6.94 8.80
N CYS A 80 3.54 6.41 9.40
CA CYS A 80 3.38 4.96 9.60
C CYS A 80 1.92 4.53 9.47
N LEU A 81 1.74 3.28 9.11
CA LEU A 81 0.53 2.49 9.30
C LEU A 81 0.85 1.42 10.34
N PRO A 82 0.38 1.56 11.59
CA PRO A 82 0.61 0.57 12.64
C PRO A 82 0.08 -0.82 12.25
N PRO A 83 0.47 -1.89 12.95
CA PRO A 83 -0.05 -3.23 12.68
C PRO A 83 -1.58 -3.28 12.68
N HIS A 84 -2.16 -3.71 11.57
CA HIS A 84 -3.59 -3.80 11.35
C HIS A 84 -3.93 -4.90 10.33
N GLN A 85 -5.20 -5.20 10.23
CA GLN A 85 -5.78 -6.03 9.18
C GLN A 85 -6.72 -5.15 8.35
N ASP A 86 -6.74 -5.34 7.05
CA ASP A 86 -7.70 -4.65 6.18
C ASP A 86 -9.11 -5.22 6.36
N ALA A 87 -10.10 -4.35 6.48
CA ALA A 87 -11.51 -4.76 6.58
C ALA A 87 -12.13 -5.11 5.22
N TYR A 88 -11.62 -4.55 4.12
CA TYR A 88 -12.09 -4.73 2.75
C TYR A 88 -13.57 -4.35 2.50
N GLU A 89 -14.28 -3.75 3.43
CA GLU A 89 -15.73 -3.48 3.36
C GLU A 89 -16.15 -2.90 2.01
N ARG A 90 -15.55 -1.78 1.60
CA ARG A 90 -15.89 -1.14 0.33
C ARG A 90 -15.60 -2.01 -0.90
N PHE A 91 -14.52 -2.80 -0.86
CA PHE A 91 -14.18 -3.70 -1.96
C PHE A 91 -15.21 -4.83 -2.04
N MET A 92 -15.56 -5.40 -0.91
CA MET A 92 -16.56 -6.46 -0.80
C MET A 92 -17.93 -5.99 -1.27
N ASP A 93 -18.36 -4.79 -0.88
CA ASP A 93 -19.64 -4.20 -1.31
C ASP A 93 -19.68 -3.96 -2.82
N VAL A 94 -18.63 -3.37 -3.39
CA VAL A 94 -18.60 -3.00 -4.82
C VAL A 94 -18.52 -4.23 -5.74
N TYR A 95 -17.82 -5.28 -5.32
CA TYR A 95 -17.57 -6.47 -6.14
C TYR A 95 -18.33 -7.70 -5.66
N GLU A 96 -19.30 -7.53 -4.75
CA GLU A 96 -20.16 -8.59 -4.22
C GLU A 96 -19.36 -9.78 -3.63
N VAL A 97 -18.26 -9.49 -2.97
CA VAL A 97 -17.40 -10.49 -2.33
C VAL A 97 -17.90 -10.80 -0.93
N ASN A 98 -18.21 -12.05 -0.64
CA ASN A 98 -18.77 -12.47 0.65
C ASN A 98 -17.74 -12.97 1.66
N ASP A 99 -16.48 -13.11 1.25
CA ASP A 99 -15.42 -13.70 2.08
C ASP A 99 -14.09 -12.96 1.85
N ALA A 100 -13.71 -12.13 2.81
CA ALA A 100 -12.48 -11.37 2.75
C ALA A 100 -11.21 -12.25 2.71
N SER A 101 -11.28 -13.51 3.18
CA SER A 101 -10.14 -14.42 3.14
C SER A 101 -9.70 -14.80 1.72
N LYS A 102 -10.57 -14.59 0.74
CA LYS A 102 -10.31 -14.84 -0.70
C LYS A 102 -9.76 -13.62 -1.44
N ILE A 103 -9.63 -12.49 -0.76
CA ILE A 103 -9.06 -11.29 -1.33
C ILE A 103 -7.54 -11.36 -1.18
N ASP A 104 -6.82 -11.24 -2.28
CA ASP A 104 -5.37 -11.12 -2.27
C ASP A 104 -4.95 -9.65 -2.37
N ARG A 105 -3.93 -9.30 -1.62
CA ARG A 105 -3.32 -7.97 -1.62
C ARG A 105 -1.87 -8.08 -2.05
N TYR A 106 -1.49 -7.24 -2.99
CA TYR A 106 -0.09 -7.10 -3.42
C TYR A 106 0.40 -5.68 -3.16
N LEU A 107 1.65 -5.57 -2.85
CA LEU A 107 2.37 -4.31 -2.70
C LEU A 107 3.56 -4.31 -3.65
N VAL A 108 3.49 -3.50 -4.69
CA VAL A 108 4.56 -3.30 -5.66
C VAL A 108 5.36 -2.08 -5.26
N PHE A 109 6.66 -2.23 -5.11
CA PHE A 109 7.56 -1.13 -4.74
C PHE A 109 7.91 -0.31 -5.98
N LEU A 110 7.51 0.96 -5.98
CA LEU A 110 7.71 1.86 -7.12
C LEU A 110 9.12 2.44 -7.20
N GLN A 111 9.87 2.36 -6.10
CA GLN A 111 11.24 2.85 -5.94
C GLN A 111 12.09 1.82 -5.20
N ASP A 112 13.42 1.95 -5.30
CA ASP A 112 14.34 1.24 -4.41
C ASP A 112 14.13 1.68 -2.96
N SER A 113 14.24 0.75 -2.03
CA SER A 113 14.15 1.08 -0.59
C SER A 113 15.24 2.03 -0.14
N ARG A 114 14.92 2.84 0.85
CA ARG A 114 15.89 3.69 1.59
C ARG A 114 15.97 3.23 3.04
N PRO A 115 17.10 3.43 3.72
CA PRO A 115 17.20 3.19 5.16
C PRO A 115 16.06 3.88 5.91
N GLY A 116 15.40 3.16 6.80
CA GLY A 116 14.23 3.66 7.53
C GLY A 116 12.88 3.37 6.88
N GLN A 117 12.84 2.81 5.66
CA GLN A 117 11.62 2.34 5.04
C GLN A 117 11.42 0.85 5.35
N MET A 118 10.25 0.47 5.84
CA MET A 118 9.94 -0.90 6.24
C MET A 118 8.49 -1.27 5.90
N VAL A 119 8.27 -2.55 5.64
CA VAL A 119 6.96 -3.19 5.60
C VAL A 119 7.03 -4.41 6.51
N GLN A 120 6.01 -4.62 7.32
CA GLN A 120 5.85 -5.83 8.11
C GLN A 120 4.64 -6.61 7.60
N ILE A 121 4.78 -7.91 7.45
CA ILE A 121 3.70 -8.85 7.16
C ILE A 121 3.81 -9.97 8.17
N ASP A 122 2.80 -10.08 9.05
CA ASP A 122 2.84 -10.92 10.24
C ASP A 122 4.12 -10.69 11.05
N ASN A 123 4.97 -11.69 11.19
CA ASN A 123 6.23 -11.64 11.92
C ASN A 123 7.45 -11.32 11.02
N GLN A 124 7.24 -11.06 9.74
CA GLN A 124 8.33 -10.77 8.80
C GLN A 124 8.46 -9.27 8.57
N VAL A 125 9.68 -8.76 8.78
CA VAL A 125 10.03 -7.36 8.48
C VAL A 125 10.86 -7.31 7.20
N ILE A 126 10.42 -6.49 6.25
CA ILE A 126 11.07 -6.26 4.96
C ILE A 126 11.56 -4.82 4.95
N GLY A 127 12.87 -4.64 5.02
CA GLY A 127 13.54 -3.31 5.01
C GLY A 127 14.37 -3.07 3.76
N TYR A 128 14.43 -4.05 2.84
CA TYR A 128 15.19 -3.93 1.61
C TYR A 128 14.41 -4.49 0.42
N TRP A 129 14.28 -3.69 -0.62
CA TRP A 129 13.70 -4.08 -1.91
C TRP A 129 14.27 -3.23 -3.04
N LYS A 130 14.09 -3.71 -4.25
CA LYS A 130 14.35 -2.98 -5.49
C LYS A 130 13.03 -2.55 -6.14
N LYS A 131 13.08 -1.46 -6.88
CA LYS A 131 12.01 -1.03 -7.77
C LYS A 131 11.51 -2.21 -8.61
N GLY A 132 10.19 -2.39 -8.69
CA GLY A 132 9.57 -3.52 -9.38
C GLY A 132 9.46 -4.80 -8.57
N ASN A 133 10.12 -4.91 -7.39
CA ASN A 133 9.82 -6.01 -6.49
C ASN A 133 8.39 -5.90 -5.97
N TYR A 134 7.77 -7.02 -5.66
CA TYR A 134 6.47 -7.06 -5.01
C TYR A 134 6.36 -8.19 -3.99
N ILE A 135 5.47 -8.00 -3.05
CA ILE A 135 5.06 -8.96 -2.03
C ILE A 135 3.54 -9.06 -2.03
N GLY A 136 3.01 -10.16 -1.55
CA GLY A 136 1.56 -10.37 -1.46
C GLY A 136 1.17 -11.11 -0.21
N TRP A 137 -0.08 -10.94 0.19
CA TRP A 137 -0.74 -11.63 1.29
C TRP A 137 -2.23 -11.74 1.03
N SER A 138 -2.90 -12.63 1.73
CA SER A 138 -4.34 -12.88 1.57
C SER A 138 -5.11 -12.47 2.82
N GLY A 139 -6.34 -12.05 2.61
CA GLY A 139 -7.35 -11.86 3.65
C GLY A 139 -6.93 -10.95 4.79
N HIS A 140 -7.12 -11.45 6.00
CA HIS A 140 -6.91 -10.73 7.24
C HIS A 140 -5.47 -10.82 7.78
N THR A 141 -4.48 -10.92 6.91
CA THR A 141 -3.07 -10.91 7.33
C THR A 141 -2.71 -9.59 8.00
N THR A 142 -2.13 -9.67 9.19
CA THR A 142 -1.67 -8.49 9.92
C THR A 142 -0.46 -7.89 9.21
N HIS A 143 -0.53 -6.60 8.92
CA HIS A 143 0.57 -5.91 8.24
C HIS A 143 0.74 -4.49 8.76
N ALA A 144 1.92 -3.93 8.51
CA ALA A 144 2.28 -2.57 8.89
C ALA A 144 3.22 -1.95 7.85
N ALA A 145 3.31 -0.64 7.82
CA ALA A 145 4.20 0.09 6.94
C ALA A 145 4.78 1.31 7.64
N TYR A 146 6.06 1.58 7.41
CA TYR A 146 6.78 2.67 8.07
C TYR A 146 7.65 3.40 7.06
N ASN A 147 7.72 4.73 7.21
CA ASN A 147 8.66 5.58 6.50
C ASN A 147 9.33 6.54 7.50
N ILE A 148 10.41 6.11 8.11
CA ILE A 148 11.28 6.94 8.95
C ILE A 148 12.55 7.36 8.19
N SER A 149 12.51 7.31 6.85
CA SER A 149 13.57 7.82 5.98
C SER A 149 13.42 9.34 5.75
N GLU A 150 14.32 9.91 4.98
CA GLU A 150 14.34 11.35 4.65
C GLU A 150 13.53 11.69 3.38
N ILE A 151 13.01 10.69 2.67
CA ILE A 151 12.28 10.89 1.42
C ILE A 151 10.92 10.21 1.42
N ASP A 152 10.03 10.66 0.55
CA ASP A 152 8.75 10.03 0.32
C ASP A 152 8.92 8.58 -0.16
N ARG A 153 8.06 7.71 0.32
CA ARG A 153 7.96 6.31 -0.08
C ARG A 153 6.71 6.10 -0.90
N TYR A 154 6.87 5.53 -2.09
CA TYR A 154 5.77 5.23 -3.00
C TYR A 154 5.64 3.74 -3.25
N VAL A 155 4.40 3.27 -3.20
CA VAL A 155 4.04 1.88 -3.50
C VAL A 155 2.74 1.83 -4.29
N LEU A 156 2.60 0.84 -5.16
CA LEU A 156 1.32 0.49 -5.77
C LEU A 156 0.73 -0.68 -4.99
N GLN A 157 -0.39 -0.43 -4.35
CA GLN A 157 -1.21 -1.45 -3.71
C GLN A 157 -2.18 -2.01 -4.74
N VAL A 158 -2.23 -3.31 -4.90
CA VAL A 158 -3.15 -3.99 -5.81
C VAL A 158 -4.01 -4.95 -5.00
N THR A 159 -5.32 -4.77 -5.08
CA THR A 159 -6.31 -5.66 -4.44
C THR A 159 -6.91 -6.54 -5.51
N CYS A 160 -6.85 -7.85 -5.31
CA CYS A 160 -7.23 -8.85 -6.31
C CYS A 160 -8.29 -9.82 -5.76
N PHE A 161 -9.17 -10.27 -6.64
CA PHE A 161 -10.16 -11.28 -6.31
C PHE A 161 -10.50 -12.13 -7.53
N ASP A 162 -10.87 -13.38 -7.29
CA ASP A 162 -11.26 -14.38 -8.29
C ASP A 162 -10.10 -14.67 -9.27
N LYS A 163 -9.13 -15.41 -8.77
CA LYS A 163 -7.95 -15.84 -9.52
C LYS A 163 -8.35 -16.69 -10.74
N ILE A 164 -7.77 -16.39 -11.90
CA ILE A 164 -8.03 -17.07 -13.19
C ILE A 164 -7.27 -18.40 -13.26
#